data_f8da7b8c6f4ab9f95147ccc7370ef91a
#
_entry.id   f8da7b8c6f4ab9f95147ccc7370ef91a
#
_cell.length_a   1.000
_cell.length_b   1.000
_cell.length_c   1.000
_cell.angle_alpha   90.00
_cell.angle_beta   90.00
_cell.angle_gamma   90.00
#
_symmetry.space_group_name_H-M   'P 1'
#
loop_
_entity.id
_entity.type
_entity.pdbx_description
1 polymer ?
#
loop_
_entity_poly.entity_id
_entity_poly.type
_entity_poly.pdbx_seq_one_letter_code
_entity_poly.pdbx_strand_id
1 'polypeptide(L)'
;LTPLKAYGEYNEELLGEAIQSIRNRVVLASKFGIYKEQAQGWALKTDSSPKRIRLALEGSLKRLKVECLDLYYQHRVDTNTPIEQVASTMQELIKEGKIKAWGMSEAGLESLQKAHVICPLTALQSEYSLWHREPEKEILGFCEANNIAYVAFSPLAKGFLEARWIKTPLFLKRTLEISCPNLASKT
;
A
#
# COMPACT_ATOMS: atom_id res chain seq x y z
N LEU A 1 15.27 -9.65 -11.64
CA LEU A 1 13.96 -9.81 -11.00
C LEU A 1 13.36 -8.43 -10.81
N THR A 2 12.38 -8.10 -11.62
CA THR A 2 11.72 -6.80 -11.62
C THR A 2 10.82 -6.70 -10.38
N PRO A 3 10.88 -5.61 -9.62
CA PRO A 3 9.94 -5.40 -8.54
C PRO A 3 8.54 -5.22 -9.09
N LEU A 4 7.59 -5.58 -8.32
CA LEU A 4 6.28 -5.84 -8.73
C LEU A 4 5.35 -4.72 -8.91
N LYS A 5 4.55 -5.01 -9.67
CA LYS A 5 3.54 -4.53 -10.53
C LYS A 5 2.14 -4.98 -10.13
N ALA A 6 1.65 -4.49 -8.99
CA ALA A 6 0.23 -4.59 -8.70
C ALA A 6 -0.60 -3.85 -9.78
N TYR A 7 -0.01 -2.80 -10.37
CA TYR A 7 -0.66 -1.93 -11.37
C TYR A 7 -0.02 -1.93 -12.76
N GLY A 8 0.92 -2.87 -13.04
CA GLY A 8 1.63 -2.97 -14.31
C GLY A 8 2.96 -2.17 -14.36
N GLU A 9 3.85 -2.58 -15.28
CA GLU A 9 5.20 -2.00 -15.45
C GLU A 9 5.18 -0.57 -15.90
N TYR A 10 4.23 -0.23 -16.73
CA TYR A 10 4.09 1.07 -17.34
C TYR A 10 3.53 2.15 -16.41
N ASN A 11 2.97 1.79 -15.25
CA ASN A 11 2.35 2.79 -14.38
C ASN A 11 3.38 3.78 -13.80
N GLU A 12 4.51 3.28 -13.28
CA GLU A 12 5.55 4.16 -12.73
C GLU A 12 6.30 4.91 -13.85
N GLU A 13 6.49 4.31 -15.02
CA GLU A 13 7.11 4.98 -16.16
C GLU A 13 6.24 6.14 -16.66
N LEU A 14 4.94 5.88 -16.88
CA LEU A 14 3.98 6.90 -17.29
C LEU A 14 3.88 8.02 -16.25
N LEU A 15 3.79 7.67 -14.97
CA LEU A 15 3.77 8.66 -13.90
C LEU A 15 5.07 9.47 -13.87
N GLY A 16 6.21 8.79 -14.00
CA GLY A 16 7.53 9.43 -14.05
C GLY A 16 7.63 10.46 -15.16
N GLU A 17 7.09 10.19 -16.35
CA GLU A 17 7.02 11.13 -17.45
C GLU A 17 6.07 12.31 -17.17
N ALA A 18 4.89 12.01 -16.66
CA ALA A 18 3.86 13.02 -16.41
C ALA A 18 4.26 14.06 -15.35
N ILE A 19 5.05 13.66 -14.34
CA ILE A 19 5.39 14.56 -13.22
C ILE A 19 6.67 15.36 -13.42
N GLN A 20 7.46 15.16 -14.48
CA GLN A 20 8.78 15.80 -14.65
C GLN A 20 8.72 17.31 -14.47
N SER A 21 7.75 18.00 -15.08
CA SER A 21 7.61 19.46 -15.01
C SER A 21 7.00 19.97 -13.69
N ILE A 22 6.44 19.08 -12.87
CA ILE A 22 5.73 19.44 -11.64
C ILE A 22 6.21 18.64 -10.43
N ARG A 23 7.36 17.96 -10.51
CA ARG A 23 7.88 17.05 -9.47
C ARG A 23 7.93 17.70 -8.08
N ASN A 24 8.28 18.96 -8.01
CA ASN A 24 8.35 19.74 -6.76
C ASN A 24 6.98 20.20 -6.23
N ARG A 25 5.91 19.99 -6.98
CA ARG A 25 4.52 20.39 -6.61
C ARG A 25 3.67 19.20 -6.20
N VAL A 26 4.22 17.99 -6.25
CA VAL A 26 3.49 16.74 -5.92
C VAL A 26 4.22 15.95 -4.86
N VAL A 27 3.46 15.23 -4.05
CA VAL A 27 3.98 14.19 -3.15
C VAL A 27 3.96 12.87 -3.90
N LEU A 28 5.13 12.33 -4.20
CA LEU A 28 5.29 11.09 -4.95
C LEU A 28 5.42 9.91 -4.01
N ALA A 29 4.52 8.94 -4.15
CA ALA A 29 4.54 7.72 -3.36
C ALA A 29 4.66 6.47 -4.25
N SER A 30 5.38 5.46 -3.77
CA SER A 30 5.39 4.11 -4.34
C SER A 30 5.34 3.05 -3.24
N LYS A 31 5.27 1.77 -3.62
CA LYS A 31 5.09 0.65 -2.70
C LYS A 31 6.05 -0.51 -3.00
N PHE A 32 6.41 -1.25 -1.93
CA PHE A 32 7.17 -2.50 -2.00
C PHE A 32 6.47 -3.65 -1.27
N GLY A 33 7.06 -4.82 -1.29
CA GLY A 33 6.68 -5.96 -0.44
C GLY A 33 5.72 -6.96 -1.09
N ILE A 34 5.15 -6.67 -2.25
CA ILE A 34 4.38 -7.65 -3.03
C ILE A 34 5.11 -7.94 -4.34
N TYR A 35 5.15 -9.19 -4.78
CA TYR A 35 5.68 -9.59 -6.08
C TYR A 35 4.90 -10.76 -6.69
N LYS A 36 4.97 -10.89 -8.01
CA LYS A 36 4.40 -12.03 -8.76
C LYS A 36 5.51 -13.01 -9.08
N GLU A 37 5.29 -14.28 -8.80
CA GLU A 37 6.17 -15.34 -9.24
C GLU A 37 5.61 -15.94 -10.53
N GLN A 38 6.40 -15.86 -11.62
CA GLN A 38 5.96 -16.35 -12.94
C GLN A 38 5.73 -17.87 -12.97
N ALA A 39 6.39 -18.62 -12.08
CA ALA A 39 6.35 -20.08 -12.08
C ALA A 39 5.06 -20.69 -11.49
N GLN A 40 4.25 -19.93 -10.77
CA GLN A 40 3.08 -20.45 -10.03
C GLN A 40 1.75 -19.70 -10.33
N GLY A 41 1.60 -19.13 -11.50
CA GLY A 41 0.40 -18.40 -11.87
C GLY A 41 0.32 -17.01 -11.24
N TRP A 42 -0.90 -16.48 -11.06
CA TRP A 42 -1.13 -15.11 -10.59
C TRP A 42 -1.08 -14.92 -9.07
N ALA A 43 -0.48 -15.87 -8.33
CA ALA A 43 -0.36 -15.74 -6.88
C ALA A 43 0.54 -14.56 -6.50
N LEU A 44 0.01 -13.67 -5.66
CA LEU A 44 0.77 -12.59 -5.05
C LEU A 44 1.52 -13.14 -3.85
N LYS A 45 2.82 -12.92 -3.80
CA LYS A 45 3.67 -13.26 -2.64
C LYS A 45 4.18 -11.98 -1.99
N THR A 46 4.47 -12.08 -0.69
CA THR A 46 5.12 -11.02 0.06
C THR A 46 6.59 -11.33 0.26
N ASP A 47 7.44 -10.31 0.15
CA ASP A 47 8.84 -10.34 0.53
C ASP A 47 9.28 -8.93 0.90
N SER A 48 9.45 -8.70 2.18
CA SER A 48 9.92 -7.42 2.74
C SER A 48 11.34 -7.53 3.32
N SER A 49 12.15 -8.49 2.84
CA SER A 49 13.55 -8.56 3.21
C SER A 49 14.31 -7.30 2.83
N PRO A 50 15.33 -6.87 3.60
CA PRO A 50 16.11 -5.66 3.31
C PRO A 50 16.65 -5.58 1.89
N LYS A 51 17.14 -6.71 1.39
CA LYS A 51 17.64 -6.83 0.01
C LYS A 51 16.54 -6.56 -1.01
N ARG A 52 15.33 -7.09 -0.76
CA ARG A 52 14.20 -6.95 -1.67
C ARG A 52 13.63 -5.54 -1.65
N ILE A 53 13.55 -4.93 -0.47
CA ILE A 53 13.13 -3.54 -0.31
C ILE A 53 14.03 -2.60 -1.13
N ARG A 54 15.35 -2.74 -0.98
CA ARG A 54 16.34 -1.91 -1.70
C ARG A 54 16.25 -2.12 -3.21
N LEU A 55 16.17 -3.36 -3.67
CA LEU A 55 16.02 -3.68 -5.09
C LEU A 55 14.73 -3.08 -5.68
N ALA A 56 13.61 -3.18 -4.94
CA ALA A 56 12.34 -2.62 -5.36
C ALA A 56 12.41 -1.08 -5.46
N LEU A 57 13.02 -0.43 -4.48
CA LEU A 57 13.20 1.02 -4.48
C LEU A 57 14.04 1.51 -5.66
N GLU A 58 15.20 0.91 -5.92
CA GLU A 58 16.05 1.27 -7.06
C GLU A 58 15.29 1.15 -8.39
N GLY A 59 14.50 0.08 -8.53
CA GLY A 59 13.64 -0.10 -9.71
C GLY A 59 12.60 1.01 -9.84
N SER A 60 11.93 1.38 -8.74
CA SER A 60 10.94 2.47 -8.72
C SER A 60 11.56 3.82 -9.04
N LEU A 61 12.69 4.17 -8.41
CA LEU A 61 13.42 5.42 -8.68
C LEU A 61 13.79 5.55 -10.15
N LYS A 62 14.30 4.47 -10.75
CA LYS A 62 14.65 4.43 -12.18
C LYS A 62 13.45 4.64 -13.09
N ARG A 63 12.33 3.92 -12.86
CA ARG A 63 11.12 4.05 -13.70
C ARG A 63 10.44 5.40 -13.55
N LEU A 64 10.39 5.93 -12.33
CA LEU A 64 9.84 7.26 -12.02
C LEU A 64 10.76 8.41 -12.44
N LYS A 65 12.02 8.11 -12.83
CA LYS A 65 13.04 9.11 -13.23
C LYS A 65 13.30 10.15 -12.13
N VAL A 66 13.39 9.69 -10.87
CA VAL A 66 13.66 10.53 -9.69
C VAL A 66 14.74 9.90 -8.82
N GLU A 67 15.43 10.71 -8.03
CA GLU A 67 16.46 10.26 -7.10
C GLU A 67 15.92 9.93 -5.71
N CYS A 68 14.72 10.46 -5.37
CA CYS A 68 14.11 10.33 -4.06
C CYS A 68 12.58 10.23 -4.17
N LEU A 69 11.96 9.31 -3.38
CA LEU A 69 10.53 9.28 -3.16
C LEU A 69 10.16 10.13 -1.95
N ASP A 70 9.02 10.79 -2.00
CA ASP A 70 8.50 11.50 -0.83
C ASP A 70 7.94 10.52 0.22
N LEU A 71 7.30 9.43 -0.24
CA LEU A 71 6.70 8.45 0.65
C LEU A 71 6.82 7.03 0.07
N TYR A 72 7.31 6.08 0.88
CA TYR A 72 7.47 4.70 0.46
C TYR A 72 6.69 3.77 1.38
N TYR A 73 5.75 2.98 0.82
CA TYR A 73 4.85 2.14 1.60
C TYR A 73 5.24 0.67 1.57
N GLN A 74 5.21 0.00 2.72
CA GLN A 74 5.05 -1.45 2.74
C GLN A 74 3.61 -1.79 2.31
N HIS A 75 3.45 -2.48 1.18
CA HIS A 75 2.14 -2.73 0.57
C HIS A 75 1.28 -3.72 1.36
N ARG A 76 1.94 -4.76 1.93
CA ARG A 76 1.34 -5.72 2.88
C ARG A 76 2.43 -6.15 3.87
N VAL A 77 2.02 -6.43 5.09
CA VAL A 77 2.92 -7.00 6.09
C VAL A 77 3.38 -8.38 5.62
N ASP A 78 4.68 -8.61 5.67
CA ASP A 78 5.28 -9.90 5.35
C ASP A 78 5.54 -10.67 6.65
N THR A 79 4.87 -11.80 6.80
CA THR A 79 5.00 -12.65 8.00
C THR A 79 6.35 -13.36 8.11
N ASN A 80 7.12 -13.41 7.02
CA ASN A 80 8.45 -14.04 6.99
C ASN A 80 9.58 -13.07 7.35
N THR A 81 9.31 -11.77 7.37
CA THR A 81 10.29 -10.73 7.71
C THR A 81 9.81 -9.96 8.94
N PRO A 82 10.56 -9.99 10.06
CA PRO A 82 10.19 -9.20 11.25
C PRO A 82 10.00 -7.73 10.89
N ILE A 83 8.92 -7.13 11.40
CA ILE A 83 8.58 -5.73 11.08
C ILE A 83 9.65 -4.76 11.57
N GLU A 84 10.37 -5.13 12.63
CA GLU A 84 11.49 -4.39 13.17
C GLU A 84 12.64 -4.27 12.16
N GLN A 85 12.90 -5.34 11.39
CA GLN A 85 13.90 -5.34 10.33
C GLN A 85 13.48 -4.46 9.15
N VAL A 86 12.21 -4.49 8.80
CA VAL A 86 11.63 -3.59 7.79
C VAL A 86 11.79 -2.14 8.22
N ALA A 87 11.38 -1.79 9.44
CA ALA A 87 11.47 -0.43 9.96
C ALA A 87 12.92 0.07 10.04
N SER A 88 13.87 -0.78 10.44
CA SER A 88 15.30 -0.45 10.43
C SER A 88 15.79 -0.15 9.01
N THR A 89 15.37 -0.93 8.02
CA THR A 89 15.71 -0.69 6.61
C THR A 89 15.14 0.65 6.12
N MET A 90 13.90 1.00 6.51
CA MET A 90 13.31 2.30 6.18
C MET A 90 14.10 3.45 6.79
N GLN A 91 14.53 3.32 8.04
CA GLN A 91 15.36 4.32 8.69
C GLN A 91 16.70 4.54 7.95
N GLU A 92 17.32 3.47 7.47
CA GLU A 92 18.54 3.57 6.66
C GLU A 92 18.28 4.30 5.33
N LEU A 93 17.20 3.95 4.62
CA LEU A 93 16.84 4.59 3.34
C LEU A 93 16.51 6.07 3.49
N ILE A 94 15.93 6.48 4.63
CA ILE A 94 15.72 7.90 4.97
C ILE A 94 17.08 8.60 5.19
N LYS A 95 17.98 7.97 5.93
CA LYS A 95 19.35 8.50 6.17
C LYS A 95 20.16 8.62 4.87
N GLU A 96 19.96 7.69 3.93
CA GLU A 96 20.56 7.71 2.59
C GLU A 96 19.94 8.76 1.66
N GLY A 97 18.84 9.40 2.06
CA GLY A 97 18.11 10.37 1.24
C GLY A 97 17.33 9.79 0.08
N LYS A 98 17.16 8.47 0.02
CA LYS A 98 16.42 7.78 -1.05
C LYS A 98 14.91 7.84 -0.89
N ILE A 99 14.44 8.00 0.32
CA ILE A 99 13.04 8.27 0.67
C ILE A 99 13.00 9.37 1.73
N LYS A 100 11.95 10.20 1.74
CA LYS A 100 11.77 11.23 2.78
C LYS A 100 10.99 10.72 3.97
N ALA A 101 10.03 9.81 3.71
CA ALA A 101 9.13 9.26 4.71
C ALA A 101 8.69 7.85 4.29
N TRP A 102 8.12 7.11 5.25
CA TRP A 102 7.55 5.81 4.95
C TRP A 102 6.20 5.59 5.62
N GLY A 103 5.49 4.58 5.14
CA GLY A 103 4.20 4.19 5.66
C GLY A 103 3.95 2.70 5.49
N MET A 104 2.81 2.26 6.01
CA MET A 104 2.35 0.88 5.87
C MET A 104 0.97 0.85 5.22
N SER A 105 0.60 -0.29 4.66
CA SER A 105 -0.74 -0.51 4.10
C SER A 105 -1.34 -1.78 4.67
N GLU A 106 -2.61 -1.71 5.11
CA GLU A 106 -3.36 -2.84 5.69
C GLU A 106 -2.63 -3.52 6.86
N ALA A 107 -1.96 -2.74 7.69
CA ALA A 107 -1.22 -3.24 8.85
C ALA A 107 -2.10 -3.22 10.11
N GLY A 108 -2.03 -4.29 10.89
CA GLY A 108 -2.66 -4.36 12.21
C GLY A 108 -1.90 -3.53 13.26
N LEU A 109 -2.58 -3.21 14.38
CA LEU A 109 -2.07 -2.33 15.43
C LEU A 109 -0.71 -2.76 15.97
N GLU A 110 -0.52 -4.05 16.24
CA GLU A 110 0.75 -4.56 16.77
C GLU A 110 1.93 -4.26 15.83
N SER A 111 1.76 -4.49 14.53
CA SER A 111 2.78 -4.18 13.53
C SER A 111 3.07 -2.69 13.44
N LEU A 112 2.04 -1.85 13.53
CA LEU A 112 2.18 -0.40 13.51
C LEU A 112 2.98 0.10 14.73
N GLN A 113 2.66 -0.39 15.92
CA GLN A 113 3.34 -0.03 17.17
C GLN A 113 4.82 -0.41 17.13
N LYS A 114 5.14 -1.65 16.76
CA LYS A 114 6.52 -2.12 16.65
C LYS A 114 7.33 -1.34 15.63
N ALA A 115 6.74 -1.09 14.47
CA ALA A 115 7.38 -0.34 13.40
C ALA A 115 7.64 1.13 13.78
N HIS A 116 6.64 1.78 14.38
CA HIS A 116 6.68 3.20 14.72
C HIS A 116 7.75 3.53 15.75
N VAL A 117 8.01 2.64 16.72
CA VAL A 117 9.06 2.81 17.74
C VAL A 117 10.47 2.88 17.13
N ILE A 118 10.72 2.11 16.06
CA ILE A 118 12.04 2.01 15.41
C ILE A 118 12.23 3.14 14.40
N CYS A 119 11.25 3.33 13.55
CA CYS A 119 11.23 4.37 12.53
C CYS A 119 9.82 4.96 12.47
N PRO A 120 9.61 6.20 12.92
CA PRO A 120 8.29 6.80 12.96
C PRO A 120 7.57 6.72 11.61
N LEU A 121 6.36 6.17 11.63
CA LEU A 121 5.48 6.11 10.47
C LEU A 121 4.89 7.48 10.17
N THR A 122 4.85 7.84 8.91
CA THR A 122 4.21 9.08 8.44
C THR A 122 2.78 8.84 7.99
N ALA A 123 2.49 7.66 7.43
CA ALA A 123 1.15 7.37 6.93
C ALA A 123 0.80 5.88 7.04
N LEU A 124 -0.49 5.62 7.22
CA LEU A 124 -1.11 4.31 7.05
C LEU A 124 -2.15 4.39 5.94
N GLN A 125 -2.05 3.52 4.93
CA GLN A 125 -3.08 3.38 3.91
C GLN A 125 -3.91 2.12 4.15
N SER A 126 -5.22 2.27 4.41
CA SER A 126 -6.08 1.12 4.70
C SER A 126 -7.50 1.34 4.21
N GLU A 127 -8.26 0.25 4.03
CA GLU A 127 -9.66 0.34 3.63
C GLU A 127 -10.48 1.05 4.70
N TYR A 128 -11.28 2.03 4.28
CA TYR A 128 -12.21 2.72 5.18
C TYR A 128 -13.38 3.29 4.38
N SER A 129 -14.58 2.94 4.80
CA SER A 129 -15.82 3.37 4.15
C SER A 129 -16.99 3.29 5.13
N LEU A 130 -18.17 3.73 4.73
CA LEU A 130 -19.39 3.51 5.51
C LEU A 130 -19.69 2.01 5.73
N TRP A 131 -19.15 1.14 4.89
CA TRP A 131 -19.29 -0.31 4.97
C TRP A 131 -18.19 -0.98 5.81
N HIS A 132 -16.94 -0.54 5.67
CA HIS A 132 -15.78 -1.08 6.38
C HIS A 132 -15.31 -0.09 7.45
N ARG A 133 -15.72 -0.30 8.71
CA ARG A 133 -15.47 0.61 9.83
C ARG A 133 -14.54 0.03 10.91
N GLU A 134 -13.95 -1.11 10.64
CA GLU A 134 -13.04 -1.80 11.57
C GLU A 134 -11.90 -0.90 12.10
N PRO A 135 -11.29 0.00 11.28
CA PRO A 135 -10.24 0.90 11.76
C PRO A 135 -10.64 1.83 12.90
N GLU A 136 -11.94 2.10 13.09
CA GLU A 136 -12.42 2.98 14.17
C GLU A 136 -12.18 2.41 15.57
N LYS A 137 -12.02 1.10 15.71
CA LYS A 137 -11.86 0.46 17.01
C LYS A 137 -10.54 0.83 17.68
N GLU A 138 -9.44 0.81 16.95
CA GLU A 138 -8.10 0.99 17.51
C GLU A 138 -7.16 1.78 16.59
N ILE A 139 -7.23 1.54 15.28
CA ILE A 139 -6.25 2.04 14.31
C ILE A 139 -6.31 3.55 14.17
N LEU A 140 -7.52 4.13 14.05
CA LEU A 140 -7.66 5.59 13.90
C LEU A 140 -7.16 6.32 15.14
N GLY A 141 -7.49 5.83 16.33
CA GLY A 141 -7.00 6.41 17.58
C GLY A 141 -5.47 6.34 17.71
N PHE A 142 -4.86 5.22 17.30
CA PHE A 142 -3.41 5.10 17.25
C PHE A 142 -2.77 6.08 16.26
N CYS A 143 -3.33 6.20 15.07
CA CYS A 143 -2.85 7.13 14.06
C CYS A 143 -2.93 8.59 14.54
N GLU A 144 -4.04 8.99 15.13
CA GLU A 144 -4.25 10.33 15.69
C GLU A 144 -3.25 10.64 16.81
N ALA A 145 -3.11 9.73 17.78
CA ALA A 145 -2.18 9.91 18.92
C ALA A 145 -0.71 10.02 18.51
N ASN A 146 -0.32 9.47 17.36
CA ASN A 146 1.04 9.44 16.86
C ASN A 146 1.28 10.34 15.64
N ASN A 147 0.34 11.20 15.26
CA ASN A 147 0.41 12.06 14.06
C ASN A 147 0.68 11.29 12.77
N ILE A 148 0.11 10.09 12.62
CA ILE A 148 0.19 9.26 11.41
C ILE A 148 -1.00 9.60 10.53
N ALA A 149 -0.76 10.04 9.29
CA ALA A 149 -1.82 10.32 8.35
C ALA A 149 -2.55 9.02 7.93
N TYR A 150 -3.85 8.97 8.13
CA TYR A 150 -4.66 7.85 7.64
C TYR A 150 -5.15 8.11 6.22
N VAL A 151 -4.74 7.27 5.27
CA VAL A 151 -5.09 7.38 3.85
C VAL A 151 -6.11 6.31 3.51
N ALA A 152 -7.38 6.68 3.52
CA ALA A 152 -8.48 5.77 3.21
C ALA A 152 -8.49 5.37 1.73
N PHE A 153 -8.67 4.08 1.43
CA PHE A 153 -8.99 3.62 0.08
C PHE A 153 -10.35 2.92 0.03
N SER A 154 -10.90 2.75 -1.17
CA SER A 154 -12.21 2.16 -1.43
C SER A 154 -13.37 2.82 -0.65
N PRO A 155 -13.47 4.16 -0.56
CA PRO A 155 -14.51 4.83 0.22
C PRO A 155 -15.94 4.52 -0.27
N LEU A 156 -16.09 4.13 -1.53
CA LEU A 156 -17.36 3.69 -2.13
C LEU A 156 -17.57 2.16 -2.06
N ALA A 157 -16.79 1.45 -1.22
CA ALA A 157 -16.88 0.00 -1.06
C ALA A 157 -16.90 -0.73 -2.42
N LYS A 158 -15.94 -0.39 -3.29
CA LYS A 158 -15.81 -0.94 -4.66
C LYS A 158 -17.06 -0.72 -5.53
N GLY A 159 -17.74 0.38 -5.34
CA GLY A 159 -18.96 0.75 -6.05
C GLY A 159 -20.26 0.33 -5.34
N PHE A 160 -20.18 -0.42 -4.23
CA PHE A 160 -21.37 -0.86 -3.49
C PHE A 160 -22.19 0.30 -2.93
N LEU A 161 -21.56 1.42 -2.59
CA LEU A 161 -22.21 2.61 -2.07
C LEU A 161 -22.64 3.64 -3.14
N GLU A 162 -22.52 3.29 -4.43
CA GLU A 162 -22.97 4.15 -5.51
C GLU A 162 -24.46 3.97 -5.79
N ALA A 163 -25.19 5.07 -5.97
CA ALA A 163 -26.64 5.06 -6.24
C ALA A 163 -27.04 4.40 -7.59
N ARG A 164 -26.09 4.10 -8.47
CA ARG A 164 -26.33 3.51 -9.80
C ARG A 164 -26.53 1.99 -9.83
N TRP A 165 -26.43 1.31 -8.70
CA TRP A 165 -26.40 -0.14 -8.58
C TRP A 165 -27.68 -0.89 -8.96
N ILE A 166 -28.81 -0.20 -9.08
CA ILE A 166 -30.14 -0.81 -9.10
C ILE A 166 -30.50 -1.42 -10.48
N LYS A 167 -29.67 -1.28 -11.51
CA LYS A 167 -30.09 -1.63 -12.89
C LYS A 167 -29.49 -2.91 -13.50
N THR A 168 -28.59 -3.64 -12.85
CA THR A 168 -28.00 -4.84 -13.47
C THR A 168 -27.75 -5.97 -12.45
N PRO A 169 -28.65 -6.97 -12.34
CA PRO A 169 -28.52 -8.11 -11.40
C PRO A 169 -27.22 -8.90 -11.53
N LEU A 170 -26.67 -8.97 -12.75
CA LEU A 170 -25.44 -9.74 -13.03
C LEU A 170 -24.18 -9.10 -12.45
N PHE A 171 -24.13 -7.78 -12.40
CA PHE A 171 -23.01 -7.03 -11.82
C PHE A 171 -23.01 -7.18 -10.30
N LEU A 172 -24.18 -7.15 -9.68
CA LEU A 172 -24.37 -7.35 -8.25
C LEU A 172 -23.79 -8.71 -7.80
N LYS A 173 -24.17 -9.79 -8.46
CA LYS A 173 -23.72 -11.13 -8.12
C LYS A 173 -22.21 -11.28 -8.21
N ARG A 174 -21.60 -10.82 -9.28
CA ARG A 174 -20.14 -10.94 -9.52
C ARG A 174 -19.31 -10.06 -8.58
N THR A 175 -19.77 -8.88 -8.21
CA THR A 175 -19.05 -7.98 -7.31
C THR A 175 -19.20 -8.40 -5.86
N LEU A 176 -20.35 -8.89 -5.43
CA LEU A 176 -20.55 -9.44 -4.09
C LEU A 176 -19.70 -10.70 -3.86
N GLU A 177 -19.62 -11.60 -4.83
CA GLU A 177 -18.78 -12.80 -4.76
C GLU A 177 -17.29 -12.45 -4.63
N ILE A 178 -16.83 -11.43 -5.33
CA ILE A 178 -15.41 -10.98 -5.29
C ILE A 178 -15.10 -10.14 -4.05
N SER A 179 -16.04 -9.29 -3.62
CA SER A 179 -15.78 -8.27 -2.59
C SER A 179 -16.21 -8.68 -1.19
N CYS A 180 -17.20 -9.59 -1.08
CA CYS A 180 -17.79 -10.03 0.18
C CYS A 180 -18.21 -11.51 0.08
N PRO A 181 -17.26 -12.45 0.04
CA PRO A 181 -17.56 -13.87 -0.14
C PRO A 181 -18.51 -14.44 0.91
N ASN A 182 -18.57 -13.85 2.10
CA ASN A 182 -19.47 -14.30 3.19
C ASN A 182 -20.93 -13.83 3.04
N LEU A 183 -21.23 -12.95 2.11
CA LEU A 183 -22.62 -12.52 1.83
C LEU A 183 -23.28 -13.35 0.74
N ALA A 184 -22.51 -13.91 -0.17
CA ALA A 184 -23.01 -14.75 -1.28
C ALA A 184 -23.68 -16.06 -0.80
N SER A 185 -23.38 -16.50 0.44
CA SER A 185 -23.94 -17.75 1.00
C SER A 185 -25.28 -17.57 1.73
N LYS A 186 -25.85 -16.36 1.78
CA LYS A 186 -27.10 -16.04 2.50
C LYS A 186 -28.26 -15.62 1.60
N THR A 187 -28.09 -15.65 0.30
CA THR A 187 -29.13 -15.46 -0.72
C THR A 187 -29.31 -16.73 -1.54
#